data_ed6c5fc0db4b01f9bf3dd42c258e9571
#
_entry.id   ed6c5fc0db4b01f9bf3dd42c258e9571
#
_cell.length_a   1.000
_cell.length_b   1.000
_cell.length_c   1.000
_cell.angle_alpha   90.00
_cell.angle_beta   90.00
_cell.angle_gamma   90.00
#
_symmetry.space_group_name_H-M   'P 1'
#
loop_
_entity.id
_entity.type
_entity.pdbx_description
1 polymer ?
#
loop_
_entity_poly.entity_id
_entity_poly.type
_entity_poly.pdbx_seq_one_letter_code
_entity_poly.pdbx_strand_id
1 'polypeptide(L)'
;RHQRATGTLRTISGNVSRETKHLKKRDKSMIMSKETLIKSIREIPDFPIPGILFYDVTTLFKDPWCLQELSDVMYEMYKDKGITKVVGIESRGFIMGPILATRLNAGFIPIRKPGKLPAETIEESYDKEYGKDTVQIHKDALDENDVVLLHDDLLATGGTMKAACELVKKLKPKKVYINFIIELKDLNGKSVFGDDVEVESVLTL
;
A
#
# COMPACT_ATOMS: atom_id res chain seq x y z
N ARG A 1 -20.99 27.46 55.38
CA ARG A 1 -19.71 26.90 54.84
C ARG A 1 -19.99 26.32 53.46
N HIS A 2 -19.78 27.15 52.45
CA HIS A 2 -19.71 26.74 51.06
C HIS A 2 -18.29 26.97 50.60
N GLN A 3 -17.60 25.94 50.11
CA GLN A 3 -16.39 26.07 49.30
C GLN A 3 -16.32 24.94 48.29
N ARG A 4 -16.29 25.36 47.04
CA ARG A 4 -15.45 25.10 45.87
C ARG A 4 -15.77 23.87 45.02
N ALA A 5 -16.31 24.18 43.88
CA ALA A 5 -16.18 23.37 42.66
C ALA A 5 -15.88 24.31 41.48
N THR A 6 -14.60 24.71 41.26
CA THR A 6 -14.21 25.56 40.13
C THR A 6 -12.85 25.14 39.48
N GLY A 7 -12.33 23.95 39.78
CA GLY A 7 -11.01 23.50 39.31
C GLY A 7 -10.97 22.63 38.05
N THR A 8 -12.05 21.99 37.66
CA THR A 8 -12.00 20.87 36.69
C THR A 8 -12.29 21.24 35.21
N LEU A 9 -12.91 22.40 34.96
CA LEU A 9 -13.31 22.79 33.59
C LEU A 9 -12.21 23.45 32.74
N ARG A 10 -11.14 23.98 33.34
CA ARG A 10 -10.05 24.62 32.60
C ARG A 10 -9.06 23.66 31.98
N THR A 11 -8.89 22.45 32.52
CA THR A 11 -7.92 21.46 32.06
C THR A 11 -8.41 20.71 30.80
N ILE A 12 -9.73 20.49 30.68
CA ILE A 12 -10.33 19.77 29.53
C ILE A 12 -10.31 20.64 28.27
N SER A 13 -10.61 21.94 28.39
CA SER A 13 -10.59 22.88 27.26
C SER A 13 -9.18 23.10 26.66
N GLY A 14 -8.14 23.08 27.50
CA GLY A 14 -6.75 23.27 27.07
C GLY A 14 -6.20 22.05 26.30
N ASN A 15 -6.60 20.84 26.65
CA ASN A 15 -6.16 19.61 25.97
C ASN A 15 -6.83 19.46 24.59
N VAL A 16 -8.12 19.69 24.46
CA VAL A 16 -8.85 19.63 23.19
C VAL A 16 -8.29 20.64 22.18
N SER A 17 -7.92 21.85 22.63
CA SER A 17 -7.32 22.89 21.76
C SER A 17 -5.89 22.53 21.30
N ARG A 18 -5.12 21.83 22.11
CA ARG A 18 -3.77 21.35 21.73
C ARG A 18 -3.84 20.17 20.77
N GLU A 19 -4.70 19.21 21.01
CA GLU A 19 -4.92 18.05 20.13
C GLU A 19 -5.44 18.47 18.76
N THR A 20 -6.43 19.37 18.69
CA THR A 20 -6.93 19.89 17.41
C THR A 20 -5.90 20.71 16.64
N LYS A 21 -4.98 21.44 17.32
CA LYS A 21 -3.87 22.12 16.66
C LYS A 21 -2.80 21.15 16.15
N HIS A 22 -2.51 20.07 16.89
CA HIS A 22 -1.61 19.00 16.47
C HIS A 22 -2.14 18.25 15.26
N LEU A 23 -3.43 17.88 15.26
CA LEU A 23 -4.10 17.23 14.13
C LEU A 23 -4.06 18.10 12.88
N LYS A 24 -4.44 19.38 12.96
CA LYS A 24 -4.37 20.31 11.82
C LYS A 24 -2.95 20.53 11.29
N LYS A 25 -1.93 20.54 12.14
CA LYS A 25 -0.53 20.66 11.73
C LYS A 25 -0.05 19.38 11.03
N ARG A 26 -0.48 18.22 11.50
CA ARG A 26 -0.16 16.89 10.95
C ARG A 26 -0.80 16.71 9.58
N ASP A 27 -2.09 17.07 9.42
CA ASP A 27 -2.82 17.01 8.15
C ASP A 27 -2.17 17.93 7.10
N LYS A 28 -1.80 19.14 7.47
CA LYS A 28 -1.14 20.09 6.57
C LYS A 28 0.25 19.60 6.15
N SER A 29 1.02 19.01 7.06
CA SER A 29 2.32 18.40 6.76
C SER A 29 2.18 17.23 5.80
N MET A 30 1.18 16.36 6.01
CA MET A 30 0.92 15.20 5.16
C MET A 30 0.45 15.60 3.75
N ILE A 31 -0.35 16.65 3.61
CA ILE A 31 -0.76 17.20 2.31
C ILE A 31 0.45 17.75 1.55
N MET A 32 1.28 18.57 2.21
CA MET A 32 2.51 19.11 1.60
C MET A 32 3.48 18.01 1.16
N SER A 33 3.59 16.93 1.94
CA SER A 33 4.40 15.77 1.65
C SER A 33 3.91 15.03 0.39
N LYS A 34 2.61 14.79 0.27
CA LYS A 34 2.02 14.16 -0.92
C LYS A 34 2.22 14.99 -2.19
N GLU A 35 2.02 16.29 -2.14
CA GLU A 35 2.28 17.19 -3.27
C GLU A 35 3.75 17.15 -3.72
N THR A 36 4.68 17.06 -2.79
CA THR A 36 6.11 16.96 -3.09
C THR A 36 6.44 15.62 -3.72
N LEU A 37 5.87 14.52 -3.21
CA LEU A 37 6.02 13.19 -3.81
C LEU A 37 5.48 13.17 -5.24
N ILE A 38 4.29 13.72 -5.50
CA ILE A 38 3.71 13.78 -6.85
C ILE A 38 4.63 14.54 -7.81
N LYS A 39 5.16 15.71 -7.41
CA LYS A 39 6.09 16.50 -8.24
C LYS A 39 7.42 15.79 -8.52
N SER A 40 7.78 14.80 -7.72
CA SER A 40 9.01 14.01 -7.88
C SER A 40 8.84 12.80 -8.79
N ILE A 41 7.61 12.47 -9.20
CA ILE A 41 7.35 11.40 -10.16
C ILE A 41 7.75 11.86 -11.56
N ARG A 42 8.45 10.98 -12.30
CA ARG A 42 8.79 11.25 -13.70
C ARG A 42 7.65 10.81 -14.61
N GLU A 43 7.16 11.74 -15.40
CA GLU A 43 6.20 11.46 -16.46
C GLU A 43 6.95 11.18 -17.78
N ILE A 44 6.60 10.08 -18.44
CA ILE A 44 7.19 9.67 -19.72
C ILE A 44 6.04 9.54 -20.71
N PRO A 45 5.84 10.53 -21.60
CA PRO A 45 4.84 10.44 -22.65
C PRO A 45 5.17 9.35 -23.66
N ASP A 46 4.14 8.76 -24.26
CA ASP A 46 4.24 7.78 -25.34
C ASP A 46 5.09 6.54 -24.99
N PHE A 47 5.00 6.06 -23.75
CA PHE A 47 5.69 4.86 -23.29
C PHE A 47 4.71 3.87 -22.63
N PRO A 48 4.79 2.55 -22.90
CA PRO A 48 5.65 1.87 -23.88
C PRO A 48 5.17 2.00 -25.34
N ILE A 49 4.00 2.59 -25.56
CA ILE A 49 3.41 2.84 -26.88
C ILE A 49 2.86 4.26 -26.97
N PRO A 50 2.69 4.83 -28.18
CA PRO A 50 2.10 6.15 -28.39
C PRO A 50 0.72 6.28 -27.70
N GLY A 51 0.47 7.44 -27.07
CA GLY A 51 -0.77 7.77 -26.36
C GLY A 51 -0.82 7.33 -24.90
N ILE A 52 0.18 6.59 -24.40
CA ILE A 52 0.27 6.22 -22.98
C ILE A 52 1.20 7.18 -22.24
N LEU A 53 0.69 7.78 -21.14
CA LEU A 53 1.52 8.50 -20.17
C LEU A 53 1.96 7.53 -19.08
N PHE A 54 3.25 7.26 -19.01
CA PHE A 54 3.83 6.36 -18.02
C PHE A 54 4.36 7.15 -16.81
N TYR A 55 4.02 6.71 -15.62
CA TYR A 55 4.50 7.27 -14.36
C TYR A 55 5.61 6.42 -13.78
N ASP A 56 6.83 6.93 -13.84
CA ASP A 56 8.03 6.24 -13.36
C ASP A 56 8.28 6.54 -11.89
N VAL A 57 7.91 5.59 -11.04
CA VAL A 57 8.10 5.67 -9.58
C VAL A 57 9.56 5.53 -9.14
N THR A 58 10.47 5.10 -10.02
CA THR A 58 11.87 4.91 -9.65
C THR A 58 12.55 6.22 -9.27
N THR A 59 12.02 7.35 -9.70
CA THR A 59 12.46 8.67 -9.26
C THR A 59 12.19 8.94 -7.78
N LEU A 60 11.12 8.37 -7.23
CA LEU A 60 10.85 8.41 -5.79
C LEU A 60 11.84 7.54 -5.00
N PHE A 61 12.18 6.37 -5.53
CA PHE A 61 13.07 5.43 -4.85
C PHE A 61 14.53 5.90 -4.82
N LYS A 62 14.99 6.61 -5.85
CA LYS A 62 16.36 7.13 -5.92
C LYS A 62 16.60 8.36 -5.05
N ASP A 63 15.56 9.06 -4.66
CA ASP A 63 15.65 10.23 -3.78
C ASP A 63 15.49 9.79 -2.33
N PRO A 64 16.48 10.04 -1.44
CA PRO A 64 16.44 9.54 -0.08
C PRO A 64 15.32 10.14 0.76
N TRP A 65 14.92 11.39 0.50
CA TRP A 65 13.80 12.02 1.19
C TRP A 65 12.47 11.38 0.77
N CYS A 66 12.25 11.23 -0.56
CA CYS A 66 11.03 10.60 -1.08
C CYS A 66 10.88 9.15 -0.59
N LEU A 67 11.97 8.39 -0.60
CA LEU A 67 11.96 7.00 -0.14
C LEU A 67 11.60 6.90 1.36
N GLN A 68 12.19 7.77 2.19
CA GLN A 68 11.87 7.82 3.62
C GLN A 68 10.44 8.26 3.85
N GLU A 69 9.96 9.29 3.14
CA GLU A 69 8.60 9.82 3.28
C GLU A 69 7.55 8.78 2.88
N LEU A 70 7.75 8.06 1.76
CA LEU A 70 6.90 6.92 1.38
C LEU A 70 6.85 5.87 2.49
N SER A 71 8.01 5.52 3.04
CA SER A 71 8.12 4.55 4.13
C SER A 71 7.33 5.01 5.37
N ASP A 72 7.43 6.29 5.72
CA ASP A 72 6.73 6.86 6.88
C ASP A 72 5.22 6.92 6.68
N VAL A 73 4.75 7.39 5.53
CA VAL A 73 3.33 7.46 5.19
C VAL A 73 2.71 6.06 5.17
N MET A 74 3.34 5.10 4.51
CA MET A 74 2.84 3.72 4.44
C MET A 74 2.82 3.05 5.81
N TYR A 75 3.84 3.27 6.64
CA TYR A 75 3.85 2.77 8.02
C TYR A 75 2.68 3.33 8.83
N GLU A 76 2.42 4.65 8.77
CA GLU A 76 1.30 5.27 9.48
C GLU A 76 -0.07 4.71 9.03
N MET A 77 -0.23 4.33 7.75
CA MET A 77 -1.46 3.72 7.23
C MET A 77 -1.75 2.34 7.85
N TYR A 78 -0.71 1.57 8.18
CA TYR A 78 -0.86 0.14 8.52
C TYR A 78 -0.39 -0.26 9.93
N LYS A 79 0.27 0.60 10.69
CA LYS A 79 0.87 0.29 12.01
C LYS A 79 -0.10 -0.31 13.04
N ASP A 80 -1.39 0.03 12.95
CA ASP A 80 -2.42 -0.41 13.89
C ASP A 80 -3.32 -1.52 13.32
N LYS A 81 -3.01 -2.05 12.13
CA LYS A 81 -3.83 -3.07 11.45
C LYS A 81 -3.39 -4.51 11.73
N GLY A 82 -2.36 -4.70 12.54
CA GLY A 82 -1.89 -6.03 12.96
C GLY A 82 -1.30 -6.87 11.83
N ILE A 83 -0.70 -6.25 10.82
CA ILE A 83 -0.10 -6.93 9.67
C ILE A 83 0.99 -7.89 10.13
N THR A 84 0.91 -9.16 9.71
CA THR A 84 1.92 -10.19 9.99
C THR A 84 2.78 -10.53 8.78
N LYS A 85 2.26 -10.31 7.58
CA LYS A 85 2.95 -10.56 6.31
C LYS A 85 2.68 -9.43 5.32
N VAL A 86 3.75 -8.94 4.71
CA VAL A 86 3.67 -8.08 3.51
C VAL A 86 3.99 -8.94 2.30
N VAL A 87 3.10 -8.95 1.32
CA VAL A 87 3.24 -9.73 0.08
C VAL A 87 3.46 -8.76 -1.06
N GLY A 88 4.65 -8.79 -1.66
CA GLY A 88 5.02 -7.91 -2.78
C GLY A 88 4.96 -8.60 -4.12
N ILE A 89 4.51 -7.89 -5.16
CA ILE A 89 4.43 -8.41 -6.53
C ILE A 89 5.71 -8.07 -7.29
N GLU A 90 6.27 -9.06 -8.00
CA GLU A 90 7.42 -8.89 -8.89
C GLU A 90 7.11 -7.86 -9.97
N SER A 91 7.94 -6.86 -10.20
CA SER A 91 9.23 -6.64 -9.55
C SER A 91 9.22 -5.40 -8.62
N ARG A 92 8.44 -4.35 -8.94
CA ARG A 92 8.50 -3.07 -8.22
C ARG A 92 7.85 -3.12 -6.83
N GLY A 93 6.93 -4.06 -6.58
CA GLY A 93 6.43 -4.35 -5.25
C GLY A 93 7.50 -4.87 -4.26
N PHE A 94 8.65 -5.34 -4.78
CA PHE A 94 9.78 -5.79 -3.96
C PHE A 94 10.61 -4.65 -3.37
N ILE A 95 10.40 -3.41 -3.80
CA ILE A 95 11.19 -2.27 -3.34
C ILE A 95 10.66 -1.78 -1.98
N MET A 96 9.42 -1.34 -1.94
CA MET A 96 8.82 -0.86 -0.69
C MET A 96 8.29 -1.99 0.21
N GLY A 97 7.96 -3.13 -0.37
CA GLY A 97 7.42 -4.28 0.37
C GLY A 97 8.30 -4.71 1.56
N PRO A 98 9.59 -5.05 1.38
CA PRO A 98 10.49 -5.42 2.47
C PRO A 98 10.73 -4.30 3.48
N ILE A 99 10.81 -3.04 3.01
CA ILE A 99 10.95 -1.87 3.89
C ILE A 99 9.75 -1.79 4.84
N LEU A 100 8.55 -1.89 4.28
CA LEU A 100 7.31 -1.83 5.04
C LEU A 100 7.15 -3.03 5.99
N ALA A 101 7.51 -4.23 5.54
CA ALA A 101 7.50 -5.44 6.37
C ALA A 101 8.39 -5.26 7.61
N THR A 102 9.63 -4.79 7.43
CA THR A 102 10.56 -4.53 8.52
C THR A 102 9.99 -3.51 9.52
N ARG A 103 9.40 -2.42 9.04
CA ARG A 103 8.81 -1.38 9.90
C ARG A 103 7.59 -1.86 10.68
N LEU A 104 6.77 -2.73 10.09
CA LEU A 104 5.59 -3.31 10.71
C LEU A 104 5.89 -4.53 11.58
N ASN A 105 7.17 -4.94 11.71
CA ASN A 105 7.57 -6.18 12.36
C ASN A 105 6.86 -7.42 11.76
N ALA A 106 6.72 -7.43 10.43
CA ALA A 106 6.07 -8.46 9.63
C ALA A 106 7.08 -9.22 8.76
N GLY A 107 6.72 -10.41 8.30
CA GLY A 107 7.48 -11.14 7.28
C GLY A 107 7.22 -10.56 5.88
N PHE A 108 8.16 -10.80 4.94
CA PHE A 108 7.98 -10.47 3.52
C PHE A 108 7.87 -11.73 2.66
N ILE A 109 6.91 -11.75 1.75
CA ILE A 109 6.63 -12.87 0.84
C ILE A 109 6.59 -12.34 -0.59
N PRO A 110 7.36 -12.93 -1.54
CA PRO A 110 7.31 -12.56 -2.94
C PRO A 110 6.21 -13.32 -3.69
N ILE A 111 5.41 -12.60 -4.50
CA ILE A 111 4.66 -13.17 -5.61
C ILE A 111 5.49 -12.96 -6.87
N ARG A 112 5.69 -14.03 -7.65
CA ARG A 112 6.57 -14.03 -8.82
C ARG A 112 5.92 -14.65 -10.05
N LYS A 113 6.54 -14.44 -11.20
CA LYS A 113 6.22 -15.12 -12.45
C LYS A 113 6.56 -16.62 -12.37
N PRO A 114 5.91 -17.47 -13.18
CA PRO A 114 6.17 -18.91 -13.19
C PRO A 114 7.64 -19.29 -13.31
N GLY A 115 8.03 -20.31 -12.56
CA GLY A 115 9.39 -20.85 -12.59
C GLY A 115 10.45 -20.03 -11.83
N LYS A 116 10.05 -18.98 -11.09
CA LYS A 116 10.98 -18.13 -10.32
C LYS A 116 11.09 -18.52 -8.84
N LEU A 117 10.12 -19.26 -8.32
CA LEU A 117 10.10 -19.73 -6.94
C LEU A 117 10.59 -21.17 -6.85
N PRO A 118 11.54 -21.50 -5.93
CA PRO A 118 12.21 -22.79 -5.94
C PRO A 118 11.44 -23.94 -5.25
N ALA A 119 10.48 -23.64 -4.37
CA ALA A 119 9.70 -24.64 -3.65
C ALA A 119 8.32 -24.86 -4.30
N GLU A 120 7.47 -25.67 -3.69
CA GLU A 120 6.11 -25.94 -4.17
C GLU A 120 5.27 -24.65 -4.20
N THR A 121 4.62 -24.40 -5.33
CA THR A 121 3.82 -23.17 -5.56
C THR A 121 2.36 -23.50 -5.85
N ILE A 122 1.51 -22.50 -5.60
CA ILE A 122 0.18 -22.38 -6.21
C ILE A 122 0.18 -21.19 -7.16
N GLU A 123 -0.74 -21.17 -8.11
CA GLU A 123 -0.77 -20.14 -9.15
C GLU A 123 -2.18 -19.61 -9.43
N GLU A 124 -2.21 -18.42 -10.01
CA GLU A 124 -3.40 -17.76 -10.57
C GLU A 124 -3.06 -17.13 -11.90
N SER A 125 -3.93 -17.38 -12.89
CA SER A 125 -3.81 -16.79 -14.23
C SER A 125 -4.85 -15.70 -14.44
N TYR A 126 -4.51 -14.68 -15.20
CA TYR A 126 -5.40 -13.56 -15.53
C TYR A 126 -5.21 -13.11 -16.97
N ASP A 127 -6.27 -12.58 -17.56
CA ASP A 127 -6.26 -12.09 -18.93
C ASP A 127 -5.62 -10.70 -19.01
N LYS A 128 -4.81 -10.49 -20.04
CA LYS A 128 -4.30 -9.19 -20.50
C LYS A 128 -4.90 -8.87 -21.87
N GLU A 129 -4.72 -7.63 -22.33
CA GLU A 129 -5.12 -7.25 -23.70
C GLU A 129 -4.54 -8.20 -24.76
N TYR A 130 -3.35 -8.73 -24.52
CA TYR A 130 -2.66 -9.68 -25.40
C TYR A 130 -2.22 -10.91 -24.60
N GLY A 131 -3.12 -11.92 -24.51
CA GLY A 131 -2.82 -13.21 -23.91
C GLY A 131 -3.10 -13.30 -22.40
N LYS A 132 -2.59 -14.36 -21.78
CA LYS A 132 -2.70 -14.63 -20.34
C LYS A 132 -1.36 -14.41 -19.65
N ASP A 133 -1.44 -13.95 -18.42
CA ASP A 133 -0.28 -13.90 -17.52
C ASP A 133 -0.58 -14.71 -16.26
N THR A 134 0.45 -15.17 -15.56
CA THR A 134 0.33 -16.03 -14.39
C THR A 134 1.23 -15.52 -13.28
N VAL A 135 0.75 -15.58 -12.05
CA VAL A 135 1.51 -15.28 -10.84
C VAL A 135 1.51 -16.48 -9.90
N GLN A 136 2.61 -16.66 -9.18
CA GLN A 136 2.82 -17.78 -8.24
C GLN A 136 3.23 -17.29 -6.87
N ILE A 137 2.83 -18.02 -5.84
CA ILE A 137 3.27 -17.88 -4.45
C ILE A 137 3.64 -19.27 -3.92
N HIS A 138 4.56 -19.35 -2.96
CA HIS A 138 4.84 -20.61 -2.27
C HIS A 138 3.60 -21.10 -1.53
N LYS A 139 3.34 -22.40 -1.58
CA LYS A 139 2.17 -23.05 -0.98
C LYS A 139 2.14 -22.92 0.55
N ASP A 140 3.31 -22.83 1.18
CA ASP A 140 3.51 -22.71 2.63
C ASP A 140 3.71 -21.26 3.10
N ALA A 141 3.44 -20.26 2.22
CA ALA A 141 3.74 -18.86 2.49
C ALA A 141 2.88 -18.23 3.59
N LEU A 142 1.64 -18.68 3.74
CA LEU A 142 0.62 -18.08 4.62
C LEU A 142 -0.18 -19.15 5.35
N ASP A 143 -0.73 -18.78 6.51
CA ASP A 143 -1.70 -19.57 7.25
C ASP A 143 -2.94 -18.74 7.68
N GLU A 144 -3.89 -19.40 8.35
CA GLU A 144 -5.17 -18.80 8.77
C GLU A 144 -5.05 -17.71 9.86
N ASN A 145 -3.90 -17.55 10.47
CA ASN A 145 -3.66 -16.51 11.47
C ASN A 145 -3.07 -15.25 10.86
N ASP A 146 -2.60 -15.33 9.60
CA ASP A 146 -1.93 -14.21 8.96
C ASP A 146 -2.89 -13.07 8.59
N VAL A 147 -2.46 -11.86 8.90
CA VAL A 147 -3.03 -10.61 8.40
C VAL A 147 -2.09 -10.08 7.32
N VAL A 148 -2.56 -10.11 6.09
CA VAL A 148 -1.76 -9.88 4.89
C VAL A 148 -1.95 -8.46 4.36
N LEU A 149 -0.83 -7.81 4.02
CA LEU A 149 -0.80 -6.60 3.22
C LEU A 149 -0.20 -6.92 1.86
N LEU A 150 -1.03 -7.00 0.81
CA LEU A 150 -0.59 -7.06 -0.59
C LEU A 150 -0.11 -5.69 -1.03
N HIS A 151 1.07 -5.63 -1.69
CA HIS A 151 1.67 -4.38 -2.13
C HIS A 151 2.21 -4.46 -3.56
N ASP A 152 1.91 -3.42 -4.32
CA ASP A 152 2.57 -3.10 -5.60
C ASP A 152 2.74 -1.58 -5.72
N ASP A 153 3.48 -1.13 -6.73
CA ASP A 153 3.76 0.30 -6.92
C ASP A 153 2.60 1.06 -7.56
N LEU A 154 1.93 0.48 -8.55
CA LEU A 154 0.95 1.18 -9.38
C LEU A 154 -0.36 0.40 -9.51
N LEU A 155 -1.48 1.06 -9.24
CA LEU A 155 -2.82 0.60 -9.60
C LEU A 155 -3.27 1.29 -10.91
N ALA A 156 -3.25 0.52 -11.99
CA ALA A 156 -3.84 0.91 -13.28
C ALA A 156 -5.24 0.27 -13.42
N THR A 157 -5.38 -0.79 -14.18
CA THR A 157 -6.66 -1.53 -14.35
C THR A 157 -6.94 -2.52 -13.21
N GLY A 158 -5.94 -2.88 -12.42
CA GLY A 158 -6.07 -3.75 -11.26
C GLY A 158 -5.98 -5.25 -11.54
N GLY A 159 -5.83 -5.68 -12.79
CA GLY A 159 -5.84 -7.10 -13.16
C GLY A 159 -4.78 -7.96 -12.45
N THR A 160 -3.54 -7.51 -12.41
CA THR A 160 -2.43 -8.23 -11.74
C THR A 160 -2.67 -8.35 -10.23
N MET A 161 -3.06 -7.27 -9.58
CA MET A 161 -3.33 -7.29 -8.13
C MET A 161 -4.57 -8.11 -7.80
N LYS A 162 -5.60 -8.11 -8.66
CA LYS A 162 -6.77 -8.99 -8.50
C LYS A 162 -6.34 -10.45 -8.51
N ALA A 163 -5.53 -10.87 -9.47
CA ALA A 163 -5.00 -12.24 -9.53
C ALA A 163 -4.16 -12.57 -8.29
N ALA A 164 -3.29 -11.66 -7.85
CA ALA A 164 -2.52 -11.83 -6.63
C ALA A 164 -3.42 -11.95 -5.37
N CYS A 165 -4.49 -11.18 -5.29
CA CYS A 165 -5.47 -11.24 -4.20
C CYS A 165 -6.19 -12.59 -4.17
N GLU A 166 -6.68 -13.08 -5.32
CA GLU A 166 -7.30 -14.40 -5.43
C GLU A 166 -6.32 -15.53 -5.07
N LEU A 167 -5.07 -15.40 -5.50
CA LEU A 167 -4.00 -16.34 -5.16
C LEU A 167 -3.76 -16.42 -3.65
N VAL A 168 -3.65 -15.25 -2.98
CA VAL A 168 -3.48 -15.16 -1.52
C VAL A 168 -4.68 -15.73 -0.78
N LYS A 169 -5.91 -15.47 -1.24
CA LYS A 169 -7.14 -16.00 -0.65
C LYS A 169 -7.23 -17.54 -0.70
N LYS A 170 -6.59 -18.20 -1.67
CA LYS A 170 -6.49 -19.67 -1.71
C LYS A 170 -5.76 -20.25 -0.50
N LEU A 171 -4.85 -19.51 0.12
CA LEU A 171 -4.14 -19.88 1.35
C LEU A 171 -4.92 -19.53 2.64
N LYS A 172 -6.10 -18.90 2.50
CA LYS A 172 -7.07 -18.62 3.56
C LYS A 172 -6.53 -17.83 4.75
N PRO A 173 -5.83 -16.69 4.52
CA PRO A 173 -5.39 -15.83 5.62
C PRO A 173 -6.60 -15.23 6.35
N LYS A 174 -6.37 -14.75 7.58
CA LYS A 174 -7.39 -14.13 8.42
C LYS A 174 -7.96 -12.84 7.81
N LYS A 175 -7.11 -12.02 7.20
CA LYS A 175 -7.48 -10.73 6.60
C LYS A 175 -6.53 -10.35 5.48
N VAL A 176 -7.03 -9.66 4.46
CA VAL A 176 -6.23 -9.13 3.35
C VAL A 176 -6.49 -7.63 3.22
N TYR A 177 -5.41 -6.85 3.19
CA TYR A 177 -5.36 -5.44 2.80
C TYR A 177 -4.57 -5.31 1.50
N ILE A 178 -4.85 -4.26 0.72
CA ILE A 178 -4.16 -3.98 -0.53
C ILE A 178 -3.65 -2.54 -0.51
N ASN A 179 -2.37 -2.35 -0.87
CA ASN A 179 -1.73 -1.05 -0.93
C ASN A 179 -1.03 -0.84 -2.27
N PHE A 180 -1.11 0.41 -2.74
CA PHE A 180 -0.33 0.92 -3.86
C PHE A 180 0.36 2.22 -3.49
N ILE A 181 1.47 2.53 -4.15
CA ILE A 181 2.07 3.87 -4.07
C ILE A 181 1.21 4.85 -4.86
N ILE A 182 0.86 4.50 -6.10
CA ILE A 182 0.10 5.35 -7.02
C ILE A 182 -1.15 4.64 -7.51
N GLU A 183 -2.27 5.35 -7.53
CA GLU A 183 -3.51 4.98 -8.20
C GLU A 183 -3.78 5.92 -9.37
N LEU A 184 -4.01 5.36 -10.55
CA LEU A 184 -4.50 6.08 -11.72
C LEU A 184 -6.02 6.11 -11.68
N LYS A 185 -6.58 7.21 -11.17
CA LYS A 185 -8.01 7.32 -10.83
C LYS A 185 -8.92 7.09 -12.03
N ASP A 186 -8.54 7.61 -13.19
CA ASP A 186 -9.36 7.53 -14.41
C ASP A 186 -9.53 6.09 -14.93
N LEU A 187 -8.66 5.17 -14.53
CA LEU A 187 -8.75 3.75 -14.90
C LEU A 187 -9.65 2.94 -13.97
N ASN A 188 -10.12 3.54 -12.87
CA ASN A 188 -11.04 2.92 -11.92
C ASN A 188 -10.63 1.50 -11.45
N GLY A 189 -9.33 1.27 -11.28
CA GLY A 189 -8.77 -0.04 -10.95
C GLY A 189 -9.27 -0.65 -9.64
N LYS A 190 -9.74 0.17 -8.70
CA LYS A 190 -10.35 -0.31 -7.45
C LYS A 190 -11.63 -1.10 -7.66
N SER A 191 -12.36 -0.85 -8.74
CA SER A 191 -13.65 -1.51 -9.01
C SER A 191 -13.56 -3.03 -9.25
N VAL A 192 -12.35 -3.57 -9.49
CA VAL A 192 -12.17 -5.00 -9.70
C VAL A 192 -12.12 -5.82 -8.42
N PHE A 193 -12.00 -5.14 -7.25
CA PHE A 193 -11.94 -5.79 -5.93
C PHE A 193 -13.32 -5.84 -5.29
N GLY A 194 -13.57 -6.88 -4.48
CA GLY A 194 -14.79 -6.98 -3.68
C GLY A 194 -14.73 -6.15 -2.40
N ASP A 195 -15.87 -6.00 -1.75
CA ASP A 195 -16.01 -5.23 -0.48
C ASP A 195 -15.31 -5.90 0.72
N ASP A 196 -14.85 -7.12 0.54
CA ASP A 196 -14.14 -7.91 1.58
C ASP A 196 -12.66 -7.54 1.75
N VAL A 197 -12.11 -6.73 0.83
CA VAL A 197 -10.75 -6.21 0.88
C VAL A 197 -10.72 -4.68 0.92
N GLU A 198 -9.86 -4.13 1.76
CA GLU A 198 -9.62 -2.69 1.86
C GLU A 198 -8.44 -2.32 0.95
N VAL A 199 -8.69 -1.43 -0.02
CA VAL A 199 -7.72 -1.01 -1.02
C VAL A 199 -7.39 0.47 -0.84
N GLU A 200 -6.12 0.76 -0.54
CA GLU A 200 -5.63 2.11 -0.31
C GLU A 200 -4.43 2.43 -1.20
N SER A 201 -4.27 3.70 -1.52
CA SER A 201 -3.14 4.22 -2.28
C SER A 201 -2.55 5.44 -1.58
N VAL A 202 -1.21 5.58 -1.62
CA VAL A 202 -0.53 6.74 -1.03
C VAL A 202 -0.85 8.00 -1.83
N LEU A 203 -0.77 7.90 -3.15
CA LEU A 203 -0.99 8.99 -4.11
C LEU A 203 -2.10 8.61 -5.10
N THR A 204 -2.85 9.62 -5.55
CA THR A 204 -3.87 9.47 -6.60
C THR A 204 -3.57 10.48 -7.70
N LEU A 205 -3.46 10.01 -8.95
CA LEU A 205 -3.19 10.79 -10.16
C LEU A 205 -4.34 10.67 -11.15
#